data_f9690d61abd7280dd2a7a3b129c5442b
#
_entry.id   f9690d61abd7280dd2a7a3b129c5442b
#
_cell.length_a   1.000
_cell.length_b   1.000
_cell.length_c   1.000
_cell.angle_alpha   90.00
_cell.angle_beta   90.00
_cell.angle_gamma   90.00
#
_symmetry.space_group_name_H-M   'P 1'
#
loop_
_entity.id
_entity.type
_entity.pdbx_description
1 polymer ?
#
loop_
_entity_poly.entity_id
_entity_poly.type
_entity_poly.pdbx_seq_one_letter_code
_entity_poly.pdbx_strand_id
1 'polypeptide(L)'
;MYDDNPTYDAESTDIGSRIDPVLARSWLLVNGSHYAKFEPAARSRADIVVLDIEDAVAPKDKVSARDNVVRWLGPKEGAAGPGAGDWVRVNGFGTPWWADDLEALSQTGVGGVMLAMVESVDHVTETAKRLPGLPIVALVETARGLERISEIAATKGTFRLAFGIGDFRRDTGFGENPQTLAYARSRFTIAAKAAHLPSAIDGPTVGSSALKLSEATAVSAEFGMTGKICLTPGQCAQVNEGLSPSQDEITWAREFFAEFERDGGEIRNGSDLPRIARATKILDLARSYGITESDYDDDPVHAPAPSDTHHF
;
A
#
# COMPACT_ATOMS: atom_id res chain seq x y z
N MET A 1 35.04 8.00 -15.22
CA MET A 1 34.45 7.79 -16.56
C MET A 1 33.91 6.39 -16.56
N TYR A 2 32.68 6.23 -16.01
CA TYR A 2 31.85 5.04 -16.11
C TYR A 2 30.41 5.57 -16.24
N ASP A 3 30.01 5.66 -17.51
CA ASP A 3 28.63 5.82 -17.92
C ASP A 3 28.05 4.39 -18.01
N ASP A 4 27.13 4.06 -17.13
CA ASP A 4 26.22 2.94 -17.35
C ASP A 4 24.82 3.37 -16.89
N ASN A 5 24.12 3.98 -17.85
CA ASN A 5 22.71 4.32 -17.75
C ASN A 5 21.93 3.15 -18.36
N PRO A 6 21.18 2.34 -17.58
CA PRO A 6 20.28 1.38 -18.17
C PRO A 6 19.13 2.13 -18.85
N THR A 7 19.04 1.98 -20.15
CA THR A 7 17.93 2.41 -20.99
C THR A 7 16.66 1.71 -20.51
N TYR A 8 15.78 2.47 -19.88
CA TYR A 8 14.40 2.04 -19.65
C TYR A 8 13.64 2.13 -20.97
N ASP A 9 13.23 0.99 -21.50
CA ASP A 9 12.32 0.91 -22.63
C ASP A 9 10.99 1.57 -22.25
N ALA A 10 10.67 2.63 -22.99
CA ALA A 10 9.40 3.35 -22.88
C ALA A 10 8.36 2.61 -23.73
N GLU A 11 7.74 1.57 -23.19
CA GLU A 11 6.53 1.00 -23.79
C GLU A 11 5.37 1.00 -22.77
N SER A 12 4.24 1.50 -23.25
CA SER A 12 2.90 1.60 -22.66
C SER A 12 2.52 2.96 -22.09
N THR A 13 1.96 3.78 -22.96
CA THR A 13 1.20 5.00 -22.64
C THR A 13 -0.27 4.70 -22.34
N ASP A 14 -0.56 3.66 -21.58
CA ASP A 14 -1.89 3.48 -21.02
C ASP A 14 -1.78 3.74 -19.50
N ILE A 15 -2.27 4.91 -19.06
CA ILE A 15 -2.53 5.16 -17.66
C ILE A 15 -3.78 4.32 -17.34
N GLY A 16 -3.57 3.01 -17.27
CA GLY A 16 -4.58 2.03 -16.90
C GLY A 16 -5.20 2.43 -15.57
N SER A 17 -6.49 2.21 -15.42
CA SER A 17 -7.26 2.57 -14.24
C SER A 17 -6.49 2.15 -12.99
N ARG A 18 -6.12 3.14 -12.16
CA ARG A 18 -5.39 2.87 -10.90
C ARG A 18 -6.21 1.89 -10.07
N ILE A 19 -5.51 0.98 -9.40
CA ILE A 19 -6.13 0.00 -8.49
C ILE A 19 -6.96 0.74 -7.42
N ASP A 20 -8.13 0.20 -7.09
CA ASP A 20 -8.96 0.70 -5.99
C ASP A 20 -8.10 0.80 -4.71
N PRO A 21 -8.05 1.94 -4.02
CA PRO A 21 -7.30 2.12 -2.78
C PRO A 21 -7.59 1.06 -1.70
N VAL A 22 -8.78 0.43 -1.72
CA VAL A 22 -9.13 -0.71 -0.85
C VAL A 22 -8.21 -1.90 -1.10
N LEU A 23 -7.79 -2.12 -2.35
CA LEU A 23 -6.98 -3.24 -2.80
C LEU A 23 -5.50 -2.87 -3.02
N ALA A 24 -5.14 -1.59 -2.92
CA ALA A 24 -3.80 -1.10 -3.23
C ALA A 24 -2.73 -1.76 -2.35
N ARG A 25 -1.69 -2.29 -3.01
CA ARG A 25 -0.56 -3.02 -2.42
C ARG A 25 0.63 -2.08 -2.17
N SER A 26 1.09 -1.37 -3.17
CA SER A 26 2.21 -0.44 -3.05
C SER A 26 1.75 1.01 -2.88
N TRP A 27 2.29 1.66 -1.83
CA TRP A 27 2.03 3.06 -1.47
C TRP A 27 3.33 3.82 -1.54
N LEU A 28 3.61 4.45 -2.69
CA LEU A 28 4.87 5.11 -2.98
C LEU A 28 4.93 6.50 -2.38
N LEU A 29 5.79 6.72 -1.38
CA LEU A 29 6.08 8.06 -0.85
C LEU A 29 7.01 8.84 -1.79
N VAL A 30 6.60 10.07 -2.11
CA VAL A 30 7.37 10.97 -2.97
C VAL A 30 7.52 12.34 -2.31
N ASN A 31 8.74 12.74 -1.99
CA ASN A 31 9.02 14.01 -1.31
C ASN A 31 8.45 15.22 -2.09
N GLY A 32 7.55 15.99 -1.45
CA GLY A 32 6.84 17.13 -2.01
C GLY A 32 7.73 18.30 -2.44
N SER A 33 8.95 18.38 -1.91
CA SER A 33 9.92 19.41 -2.33
C SER A 33 10.50 19.16 -3.73
N HIS A 34 10.36 17.93 -4.28
CA HIS A 34 10.98 17.52 -5.52
C HIS A 34 9.96 17.35 -6.65
N TYR A 35 9.38 18.45 -7.12
CA TYR A 35 8.31 18.44 -8.14
C TYR A 35 8.65 17.56 -9.36
N ALA A 36 9.92 17.59 -9.83
CA ALA A 36 10.37 16.80 -10.97
C ALA A 36 10.26 15.26 -10.77
N LYS A 37 10.06 14.79 -9.53
CA LYS A 37 9.87 13.37 -9.23
C LYS A 37 8.41 12.91 -9.31
N PHE A 38 7.45 13.82 -9.41
CA PHE A 38 6.03 13.48 -9.38
C PHE A 38 5.59 12.73 -10.63
N GLU A 39 5.97 13.21 -11.81
CA GLU A 39 5.62 12.55 -13.07
C GLU A 39 6.24 11.15 -13.20
N PRO A 40 7.55 10.92 -12.93
CA PRO A 40 8.12 9.58 -12.89
C PRO A 40 7.42 8.65 -11.88
N ALA A 41 6.98 9.17 -10.73
CA ALA A 41 6.24 8.39 -9.75
C ALA A 41 4.85 8.01 -10.26
N ALA A 42 4.14 8.95 -10.89
CA ALA A 42 2.82 8.72 -11.48
C ALA A 42 2.84 7.69 -12.61
N ARG A 43 3.96 7.59 -13.33
CA ARG A 43 4.18 6.58 -14.40
C ARG A 43 4.79 5.28 -13.89
N SER A 44 5.06 5.18 -12.59
CA SER A 44 5.62 3.95 -12.01
C SER A 44 4.56 2.87 -11.84
N ARG A 45 4.99 1.68 -11.43
CA ARG A 45 4.11 0.55 -11.09
C ARG A 45 3.49 0.68 -9.68
N ALA A 46 3.52 1.86 -9.07
CA ALA A 46 2.86 2.09 -7.78
C ALA A 46 1.33 2.01 -7.94
N ASP A 47 0.68 1.23 -7.08
CA ASP A 47 -0.78 1.22 -7.01
C ASP A 47 -1.30 2.60 -6.55
N ILE A 48 -0.64 3.21 -5.56
CA ILE A 48 -0.94 4.55 -5.05
C ILE A 48 0.34 5.38 -4.95
N VAL A 49 0.30 6.61 -5.47
CA VAL A 49 1.32 7.63 -5.22
C VAL A 49 0.89 8.49 -4.05
N VAL A 50 1.78 8.69 -3.08
CA VAL A 50 1.57 9.50 -1.88
C VAL A 50 2.60 10.62 -1.87
N LEU A 51 2.16 11.84 -2.18
CA LEU A 51 3.02 13.02 -2.14
C LEU A 51 3.25 13.42 -0.67
N ASP A 52 4.49 13.49 -0.28
CA ASP A 52 4.88 13.64 1.12
C ASP A 52 5.26 15.08 1.45
N ILE A 53 4.47 15.73 2.30
CA ILE A 53 4.75 17.07 2.84
C ILE A 53 5.07 17.04 4.35
N GLU A 54 5.35 15.82 4.87
CA GLU A 54 5.64 15.55 6.27
C GLU A 54 7.15 15.34 6.47
N ASP A 55 7.61 14.31 7.10
CA ASP A 55 8.98 14.08 7.58
C ASP A 55 10.09 14.19 6.51
N ALA A 56 9.80 13.85 5.27
CA ALA A 56 10.76 14.00 4.18
C ALA A 56 11.03 15.47 3.79
N VAL A 57 10.27 16.42 4.35
CA VAL A 57 10.34 17.86 4.03
C VAL A 57 10.82 18.66 5.23
N ALA A 58 11.93 19.39 5.07
CA ALA A 58 12.44 20.26 6.13
C ALA A 58 11.43 21.37 6.51
N PRO A 59 11.38 21.84 7.76
CA PRO A 59 10.45 22.86 8.21
C PRO A 59 10.39 24.11 7.33
N LYS A 60 11.53 24.58 6.85
CA LYS A 60 11.63 25.78 5.98
C LYS A 60 11.02 25.57 4.58
N ASP A 61 10.90 24.32 4.14
CA ASP A 61 10.46 23.96 2.79
C ASP A 61 9.00 23.47 2.76
N LYS A 62 8.31 23.39 3.92
CA LYS A 62 6.93 22.88 4.04
C LYS A 62 5.94 23.64 3.13
N VAL A 63 6.01 24.97 3.10
CA VAL A 63 5.11 25.79 2.28
C VAL A 63 5.34 25.51 0.81
N SER A 64 6.58 25.54 0.35
CA SER A 64 6.91 25.29 -1.06
C SER A 64 6.58 23.86 -1.50
N ALA A 65 6.74 22.88 -0.63
CA ALA A 65 6.35 21.50 -0.89
C ALA A 65 4.82 21.37 -1.03
N ARG A 66 4.05 22.00 -0.15
CA ARG A 66 2.58 22.08 -0.25
C ARG A 66 2.14 22.74 -1.57
N ASP A 67 2.76 23.86 -1.95
CA ASP A 67 2.45 24.54 -3.20
C ASP A 67 2.74 23.68 -4.43
N ASN A 68 3.83 22.93 -4.42
CA ASN A 68 4.14 21.92 -5.44
C ASN A 68 3.05 20.86 -5.56
N VAL A 69 2.62 20.31 -4.41
CA VAL A 69 1.58 19.28 -4.36
C VAL A 69 0.24 19.82 -4.87
N VAL A 70 -0.19 21.00 -4.40
CA VAL A 70 -1.43 21.65 -4.86
C VAL A 70 -1.41 21.88 -6.37
N ARG A 71 -0.29 22.39 -6.91
CA ARG A 71 -0.13 22.58 -8.36
C ARG A 71 -0.22 21.27 -9.14
N TRP A 72 0.33 20.18 -8.61
CA TRP A 72 0.33 18.87 -9.26
C TRP A 72 -1.07 18.24 -9.26
N LEU A 73 -1.77 18.29 -8.15
CA LEU A 73 -3.12 17.76 -8.01
C LEU A 73 -4.14 18.51 -8.87
N GLY A 74 -3.93 19.82 -9.06
CA GLY A 74 -4.89 20.68 -9.72
C GLY A 74 -6.16 20.94 -8.90
N PRO A 75 -7.08 21.73 -9.41
CA PRO A 75 -8.32 22.08 -8.72
C PRO A 75 -9.28 20.90 -8.61
N LYS A 76 -10.14 20.93 -7.59
CA LYS A 76 -11.20 19.95 -7.36
C LYS A 76 -12.24 19.95 -8.46
N GLU A 77 -12.56 21.14 -8.97
CA GLU A 77 -13.53 21.35 -10.04
C GLU A 77 -12.84 21.97 -11.26
N GLY A 78 -13.21 21.56 -12.45
CA GLY A 78 -12.62 22.03 -13.70
C GLY A 78 -11.62 21.05 -14.30
N ALA A 79 -10.55 21.57 -14.94
CA ALA A 79 -9.52 20.72 -15.55
C ALA A 79 -8.66 20.08 -14.47
N ALA A 80 -8.70 18.74 -14.40
CA ALA A 80 -7.90 17.98 -13.46
C ALA A 80 -6.40 18.22 -13.69
N GLY A 81 -5.62 18.27 -12.60
CA GLY A 81 -4.16 18.28 -12.68
C GLY A 81 -3.59 16.90 -13.04
N PRO A 82 -2.32 16.82 -13.43
CA PRO A 82 -1.67 15.57 -13.79
C PRO A 82 -1.74 14.49 -12.71
N GLY A 83 -1.78 14.90 -11.44
CA GLY A 83 -1.84 14.04 -10.26
C GLY A 83 -3.23 13.95 -9.62
N ALA A 84 -4.29 14.29 -10.31
CA ALA A 84 -5.64 14.14 -9.77
C ALA A 84 -5.89 12.70 -9.33
N GLY A 85 -6.32 12.54 -8.06
CA GLY A 85 -6.48 11.23 -7.44
C GLY A 85 -5.24 10.71 -6.71
N ASP A 86 -4.07 11.37 -6.79
CA ASP A 86 -2.93 11.05 -5.92
C ASP A 86 -3.25 11.38 -4.46
N TRP A 87 -2.57 10.69 -3.56
CA TRP A 87 -2.72 10.86 -2.12
C TRP A 87 -1.65 11.79 -1.57
N VAL A 88 -1.88 12.33 -0.37
CA VAL A 88 -0.90 13.21 0.29
C VAL A 88 -0.66 12.75 1.72
N ARG A 89 0.61 12.56 2.12
CA ARG A 89 0.96 12.45 3.52
C ARG A 89 1.08 13.84 4.11
N VAL A 90 0.16 14.17 5.02
CA VAL A 90 0.05 15.47 5.67
C VAL A 90 0.70 15.46 7.05
N ASN A 91 1.11 16.62 7.51
CA ASN A 91 1.66 16.81 8.85
C ASN A 91 0.66 16.40 9.94
N GLY A 92 1.16 15.90 11.07
CA GLY A 92 0.34 15.42 12.17
C GLY A 92 -0.50 16.52 12.82
N PHE A 93 -1.64 16.12 13.41
CA PHE A 93 -2.53 16.99 14.17
C PHE A 93 -1.78 17.78 15.25
N GLY A 94 -2.06 19.07 15.36
CA GLY A 94 -1.44 19.95 16.34
C GLY A 94 -0.07 20.52 15.93
N THR A 95 0.48 20.10 14.77
CA THR A 95 1.65 20.77 14.21
C THR A 95 1.25 22.13 13.59
N PRO A 96 2.20 23.08 13.45
CA PRO A 96 1.91 24.37 12.83
C PRO A 96 1.42 24.30 11.38
N TRP A 97 1.65 23.18 10.70
CA TRP A 97 1.36 23.01 9.26
C TRP A 97 0.04 22.29 8.98
N TRP A 98 -0.44 21.44 9.92
CA TRP A 98 -1.59 20.58 9.71
C TRP A 98 -2.84 21.30 9.19
N ALA A 99 -3.20 22.43 9.82
CA ALA A 99 -4.42 23.16 9.45
C ALA A 99 -4.34 23.73 8.03
N ASP A 100 -3.20 24.34 7.69
CA ASP A 100 -2.96 24.93 6.38
C ASP A 100 -2.84 23.87 5.28
N ASP A 101 -2.27 22.70 5.61
CA ASP A 101 -2.19 21.57 4.67
C ASP A 101 -3.59 21.12 4.26
N LEU A 102 -4.49 20.93 5.24
CA LEU A 102 -5.85 20.48 4.97
C LEU A 102 -6.66 21.55 4.22
N GLU A 103 -6.51 22.83 4.57
CA GLU A 103 -7.17 23.92 3.86
C GLU A 103 -6.75 23.94 2.39
N ALA A 104 -5.46 23.87 2.11
CA ALA A 104 -4.95 23.86 0.74
C ALA A 104 -5.45 22.65 -0.05
N LEU A 105 -5.44 21.45 0.55
CA LEU A 105 -5.86 20.22 -0.10
C LEU A 105 -7.39 20.15 -0.33
N SER A 106 -8.20 20.82 0.50
CA SER A 106 -9.67 20.81 0.37
C SER A 106 -10.17 21.34 -0.98
N GLN A 107 -9.36 22.14 -1.67
CA GLN A 107 -9.66 22.75 -2.96
C GLN A 107 -9.04 22.01 -4.16
N THR A 108 -8.41 20.86 -3.93
CA THR A 108 -7.69 20.12 -4.96
C THR A 108 -8.37 18.80 -5.34
N GLY A 109 -7.88 18.18 -6.42
CA GLY A 109 -8.29 16.84 -6.84
C GLY A 109 -7.62 15.71 -6.05
N VAL A 110 -7.26 15.92 -4.77
CA VAL A 110 -6.63 14.89 -3.92
C VAL A 110 -7.52 13.66 -3.76
N GLY A 111 -6.95 12.45 -3.91
CA GLY A 111 -7.69 11.19 -3.77
C GLY A 111 -7.94 10.76 -2.32
N GLY A 112 -7.08 11.19 -1.40
CA GLY A 112 -7.16 10.92 0.04
C GLY A 112 -5.92 11.42 0.76
N VAL A 113 -5.90 11.33 2.09
CA VAL A 113 -4.76 11.75 2.90
C VAL A 113 -4.23 10.61 3.78
N MET A 114 -2.92 10.57 3.96
CA MET A 114 -2.25 9.80 5.00
C MET A 114 -1.90 10.77 6.12
N LEU A 115 -2.62 10.68 7.24
CA LEU A 115 -2.41 11.55 8.39
C LEU A 115 -1.29 10.98 9.26
N ALA A 116 -0.20 11.73 9.40
CA ALA A 116 0.94 11.34 10.23
C ALA A 116 0.64 11.44 11.74
N MET A 117 1.40 10.72 12.56
CA MET A 117 1.40 10.81 14.03
C MET A 117 0.01 10.65 14.66
N VAL A 118 -0.79 9.69 14.17
CA VAL A 118 -2.13 9.49 14.73
C VAL A 118 -2.05 8.77 16.08
N GLU A 119 -2.48 9.45 17.13
CA GLU A 119 -2.44 8.95 18.52
C GLU A 119 -3.82 8.92 19.20
N SER A 120 -4.85 9.48 18.57
CA SER A 120 -6.20 9.52 19.15
C SER A 120 -7.29 9.64 18.09
N VAL A 121 -8.52 9.37 18.52
CA VAL A 121 -9.76 9.55 17.73
C VAL A 121 -9.89 10.99 17.23
N ASP A 122 -9.50 11.98 18.05
CA ASP A 122 -9.63 13.40 17.71
C ASP A 122 -8.78 13.77 16.49
N HIS A 123 -7.58 13.18 16.33
CA HIS A 123 -6.72 13.44 15.17
C HIS A 123 -7.45 13.12 13.85
N VAL A 124 -8.12 11.97 13.80
CA VAL A 124 -8.89 11.57 12.62
C VAL A 124 -10.17 12.40 12.48
N THR A 125 -10.91 12.58 13.59
CA THR A 125 -12.19 13.29 13.57
C THR A 125 -12.05 14.74 13.12
N GLU A 126 -11.04 15.45 13.64
CA GLU A 126 -10.80 16.85 13.27
C GLU A 126 -10.29 16.98 11.82
N THR A 127 -9.49 16.01 11.35
CA THR A 127 -9.08 15.94 9.95
C THR A 127 -10.27 15.67 9.02
N ALA A 128 -11.13 14.72 9.37
CA ALA A 128 -12.34 14.40 8.58
C ALA A 128 -13.33 15.56 8.50
N LYS A 129 -13.43 16.39 9.54
CA LYS A 129 -14.26 17.62 9.52
C LYS A 129 -13.74 18.65 8.49
N ARG A 130 -12.42 18.73 8.32
CA ARG A 130 -11.80 19.69 7.37
C ARG A 130 -11.77 19.17 5.94
N LEU A 131 -11.75 17.84 5.76
CA LEU A 131 -11.74 17.16 4.48
C LEU A 131 -12.97 16.23 4.35
N PRO A 132 -14.18 16.77 4.30
CA PRO A 132 -15.40 15.97 4.31
C PRO A 132 -15.47 15.06 3.07
N GLY A 133 -15.67 13.76 3.34
CA GLY A 133 -15.81 12.73 2.29
C GLY A 133 -14.48 12.19 1.76
N LEU A 134 -13.33 12.77 2.11
CA LEU A 134 -12.04 12.21 1.71
C LEU A 134 -11.62 11.04 2.64
N PRO A 135 -11.10 9.94 2.09
CA PRO A 135 -10.60 8.81 2.87
C PRO A 135 -9.29 9.20 3.60
N ILE A 136 -9.17 8.77 4.86
CA ILE A 136 -7.99 9.03 5.70
C ILE A 136 -7.30 7.70 6.01
N VAL A 137 -6.04 7.56 5.58
CA VAL A 137 -5.14 6.54 6.11
C VAL A 137 -4.56 7.07 7.41
N ALA A 138 -4.84 6.40 8.53
CA ALA A 138 -4.26 6.75 9.82
C ALA A 138 -2.87 6.10 9.97
N LEU A 139 -1.82 6.93 9.89
CA LEU A 139 -0.44 6.47 10.09
C LEU A 139 -0.15 6.47 11.60
N VAL A 140 -0.13 5.27 12.18
CA VAL A 140 0.16 5.04 13.59
C VAL A 140 1.62 4.64 13.73
N GLU A 141 2.39 5.43 14.49
CA GLU A 141 3.84 5.37 14.51
C GLU A 141 4.45 5.69 15.89
N THR A 142 3.60 5.59 16.93
CA THR A 142 4.02 5.74 18.32
C THR A 142 3.39 4.66 19.19
N ALA A 143 3.98 4.39 20.36
CA ALA A 143 3.43 3.48 21.37
C ALA A 143 2.02 3.94 21.79
N ARG A 144 1.82 5.25 21.99
CA ARG A 144 0.52 5.81 22.36
C ARG A 144 -0.53 5.55 21.30
N GLY A 145 -0.18 5.76 20.04
CA GLY A 145 -1.09 5.47 18.92
C GLY A 145 -1.43 3.99 18.82
N LEU A 146 -0.44 3.09 19.02
CA LEU A 146 -0.66 1.65 19.03
C LEU A 146 -1.60 1.20 20.15
N GLU A 147 -1.48 1.76 21.35
CA GLU A 147 -2.37 1.43 22.47
C GLU A 147 -3.83 1.82 22.18
N ARG A 148 -4.07 2.84 21.36
CA ARG A 148 -5.40 3.32 20.97
C ARG A 148 -5.85 2.88 19.58
N ILE A 149 -5.11 1.99 18.94
CA ILE A 149 -5.32 1.63 17.53
C ILE A 149 -6.75 1.13 17.24
N SER A 150 -7.38 0.43 18.19
CA SER A 150 -8.75 -0.07 18.02
C SER A 150 -9.79 1.06 17.97
N GLU A 151 -9.60 2.10 18.79
CA GLU A 151 -10.45 3.29 18.80
C GLU A 151 -10.24 4.12 17.53
N ILE A 152 -8.99 4.28 17.11
CA ILE A 152 -8.60 4.95 15.87
C ILE A 152 -9.21 4.23 14.66
N ALA A 153 -9.11 2.90 14.60
CA ALA A 153 -9.68 2.10 13.53
C ALA A 153 -11.21 2.25 13.43
N ALA A 154 -11.89 2.25 14.57
CA ALA A 154 -13.36 2.38 14.63
C ALA A 154 -13.87 3.81 14.40
N THR A 155 -12.98 4.80 14.29
CA THR A 155 -13.34 6.21 14.11
C THR A 155 -13.90 6.45 12.70
N LYS A 156 -15.07 7.09 12.62
CA LYS A 156 -15.65 7.51 11.33
C LYS A 156 -14.70 8.44 10.60
N GLY A 157 -14.32 8.07 9.38
CA GLY A 157 -13.34 8.77 8.55
C GLY A 157 -12.03 8.00 8.41
N THR A 158 -11.71 7.06 9.31
CA THR A 158 -10.61 6.13 9.11
C THR A 158 -10.95 5.20 7.94
N PHE A 159 -10.16 5.29 6.87
CA PHE A 159 -10.27 4.43 5.70
C PHE A 159 -9.39 3.18 5.85
N ARG A 160 -8.15 3.36 6.28
CA ARG A 160 -7.17 2.28 6.40
C ARG A 160 -6.13 2.65 7.47
N LEU A 161 -5.50 1.66 8.08
CA LEU A 161 -4.39 1.87 9.01
C LEU A 161 -3.06 1.71 8.28
N ALA A 162 -2.05 2.52 8.63
CA ALA A 162 -0.68 2.35 8.17
C ALA A 162 0.30 2.35 9.33
N PHE A 163 1.35 1.54 9.25
CA PHE A 163 2.35 1.37 10.28
C PHE A 163 3.62 2.18 9.96
N GLY A 164 3.89 3.26 10.67
CA GLY A 164 5.14 4.03 10.57
C GLY A 164 6.28 3.38 11.36
N ILE A 165 6.87 2.31 10.81
CA ILE A 165 7.88 1.48 11.49
C ILE A 165 9.08 2.30 11.97
N GLY A 166 9.55 3.28 11.19
CA GLY A 166 10.73 4.08 11.52
C GLY A 166 10.53 4.85 12.82
N ASP A 167 9.45 5.61 12.87
CA ASP A 167 9.10 6.45 14.01
C ASP A 167 8.66 5.63 15.22
N PHE A 168 7.94 4.55 15.00
CA PHE A 168 7.58 3.62 16.07
C PHE A 168 8.82 3.04 16.77
N ARG A 169 9.85 2.69 16.00
CA ARG A 169 11.11 2.19 16.57
C ARG A 169 11.89 3.27 17.29
N ARG A 170 11.85 4.50 16.77
CA ARG A 170 12.45 5.67 17.45
C ARG A 170 11.76 5.96 18.78
N ASP A 171 10.44 5.87 18.84
CA ASP A 171 9.63 6.10 20.03
C ASP A 171 9.81 5.01 21.09
N THR A 172 9.79 3.74 20.65
CA THR A 172 9.82 2.57 21.56
C THR A 172 11.21 2.05 21.89
N GLY A 173 12.23 2.41 21.11
CA GLY A 173 13.58 1.83 21.22
C GLY A 173 13.69 0.40 20.67
N PHE A 174 12.70 -0.10 19.93
CA PHE A 174 12.73 -1.46 19.36
C PHE A 174 13.83 -1.63 18.31
N GLY A 175 14.50 -2.79 18.37
CA GLY A 175 15.55 -3.17 17.44
C GLY A 175 15.06 -3.55 16.03
N GLU A 176 16.00 -3.96 15.15
CA GLU A 176 15.70 -4.26 13.74
C GLU A 176 15.11 -5.64 13.50
N ASN A 177 15.16 -6.54 14.47
CA ASN A 177 14.61 -7.87 14.30
C ASN A 177 13.10 -7.81 14.02
N PRO A 178 12.60 -8.44 12.93
CA PRO A 178 11.18 -8.47 12.61
C PRO A 178 10.28 -8.97 13.74
N GLN A 179 10.79 -9.84 14.61
CA GLN A 179 10.05 -10.37 15.78
C GLN A 179 9.69 -9.30 16.81
N THR A 180 10.50 -8.23 16.92
CA THR A 180 10.22 -7.13 17.87
C THR A 180 8.93 -6.38 17.47
N LEU A 181 8.57 -6.41 16.19
CA LEU A 181 7.39 -5.74 15.65
C LEU A 181 6.18 -6.68 15.48
N ALA A 182 6.30 -7.96 15.83
CA ALA A 182 5.25 -8.95 15.63
C ALA A 182 3.96 -8.56 16.37
N TYR A 183 4.07 -8.14 17.63
CA TYR A 183 2.93 -7.67 18.42
C TYR A 183 2.26 -6.46 17.75
N ALA A 184 3.04 -5.46 17.35
CA ALA A 184 2.50 -4.27 16.70
C ALA A 184 1.74 -4.65 15.42
N ARG A 185 2.34 -5.42 14.49
CA ARG A 185 1.67 -5.87 13.26
C ARG A 185 0.38 -6.63 13.54
N SER A 186 0.38 -7.53 14.53
CA SER A 186 -0.84 -8.25 14.95
C SER A 186 -1.94 -7.28 15.40
N ARG A 187 -1.59 -6.23 16.17
CA ARG A 187 -2.53 -5.20 16.61
C ARG A 187 -3.14 -4.43 15.44
N PHE A 188 -2.34 -4.06 14.43
CA PHE A 188 -2.86 -3.42 13.21
C PHE A 188 -3.88 -4.29 12.48
N THR A 189 -3.56 -5.55 12.27
CA THR A 189 -4.45 -6.50 11.56
C THR A 189 -5.73 -6.75 12.34
N ILE A 190 -5.64 -6.99 13.66
CA ILE A 190 -6.81 -7.23 14.51
C ILE A 190 -7.70 -5.99 14.55
N ALA A 191 -7.13 -4.78 14.75
CA ALA A 191 -7.90 -3.55 14.80
C ALA A 191 -8.60 -3.24 13.47
N ALA A 192 -7.90 -3.37 12.34
CA ALA A 192 -8.49 -3.18 11.03
C ALA A 192 -9.66 -4.15 10.78
N LYS A 193 -9.49 -5.43 11.09
CA LYS A 193 -10.55 -6.43 10.92
C LYS A 193 -11.73 -6.21 11.84
N ALA A 194 -11.51 -5.88 13.12
CA ALA A 194 -12.55 -5.59 14.07
C ALA A 194 -13.39 -4.36 13.69
N ALA A 195 -12.78 -3.38 13.03
CA ALA A 195 -13.44 -2.18 12.52
C ALA A 195 -13.97 -2.32 11.08
N HIS A 196 -13.92 -3.51 10.47
CA HIS A 196 -14.31 -3.77 9.08
C HIS A 196 -13.59 -2.89 8.03
N LEU A 197 -12.37 -2.47 8.34
CA LEU A 197 -11.52 -1.74 7.40
C LEU A 197 -10.79 -2.68 6.44
N PRO A 198 -10.29 -2.17 5.29
CA PRO A 198 -9.28 -2.86 4.50
C PRO A 198 -8.07 -3.22 5.36
N SER A 199 -7.37 -4.31 5.01
CA SER A 199 -6.18 -4.74 5.77
C SER A 199 -5.11 -3.64 5.77
N ALA A 200 -4.35 -3.55 6.86
CA ALA A 200 -3.38 -2.48 7.10
C ALA A 200 -2.25 -2.42 6.07
N ILE A 201 -1.61 -1.26 6.00
CA ILE A 201 -0.41 -0.97 5.20
C ILE A 201 0.80 -1.10 6.12
N ASP A 202 1.75 -1.99 5.80
CA ASP A 202 3.01 -2.12 6.55
C ASP A 202 4.00 -1.00 6.18
N GLY A 203 4.93 -0.73 7.07
CA GLY A 203 5.94 0.30 6.88
C GLY A 203 6.99 -0.03 5.82
N PRO A 204 7.82 0.95 5.47
CA PRO A 204 8.77 0.82 4.39
C PRO A 204 9.94 -0.11 4.74
N THR A 205 10.56 -0.65 3.69
CA THR A 205 11.86 -1.31 3.77
C THR A 205 12.93 -0.34 3.28
N VAL A 206 13.85 0.01 4.17
CA VAL A 206 14.96 0.91 3.83
C VAL A 206 16.09 0.14 3.13
N GLY A 207 16.62 0.74 2.07
CA GLY A 207 17.72 0.20 1.26
C GLY A 207 17.27 -0.32 -0.10
N SER A 208 18.23 -0.77 -0.90
CA SER A 208 18.06 -1.21 -2.30
C SER A 208 18.15 -2.72 -2.49
N SER A 209 18.26 -3.52 -1.43
CA SER A 209 18.34 -4.98 -1.54
C SER A 209 16.98 -5.57 -1.89
N ALA A 210 16.86 -6.19 -3.06
CA ALA A 210 15.66 -6.90 -3.51
C ALA A 210 15.31 -8.06 -2.56
N LEU A 211 16.31 -8.82 -2.10
CA LEU A 211 16.09 -9.91 -1.13
C LEU A 211 15.48 -9.40 0.17
N LYS A 212 16.06 -8.34 0.76
CA LYS A 212 15.52 -7.74 2.00
C LYS A 212 14.10 -7.23 1.81
N LEU A 213 13.77 -6.68 0.64
CA LEU A 213 12.43 -6.21 0.32
C LEU A 213 11.44 -7.37 0.20
N SER A 214 11.83 -8.46 -0.49
CA SER A 214 11.02 -9.67 -0.62
C SER A 214 10.72 -10.30 0.74
N GLU A 215 11.73 -10.51 1.58
CA GLU A 215 11.57 -11.04 2.93
C GLU A 215 10.64 -10.15 3.79
N ALA A 216 10.84 -8.83 3.74
CA ALA A 216 10.00 -7.90 4.49
C ALA A 216 8.55 -7.86 3.97
N THR A 217 8.34 -8.04 2.66
CA THR A 217 7.00 -8.11 2.06
C THR A 217 6.31 -9.41 2.45
N ALA A 218 7.02 -10.54 2.45
CA ALA A 218 6.50 -11.83 2.93
C ALA A 218 6.07 -11.75 4.40
N VAL A 219 6.88 -11.09 5.27
CA VAL A 219 6.48 -10.83 6.66
C VAL A 219 5.20 -10.00 6.73
N SER A 220 5.04 -8.96 5.90
CA SER A 220 3.81 -8.17 5.87
C SER A 220 2.59 -9.05 5.54
N ALA A 221 2.71 -9.91 4.52
CA ALA A 221 1.66 -10.85 4.11
C ALA A 221 1.30 -11.86 5.21
N GLU A 222 2.30 -12.44 5.88
CA GLU A 222 2.12 -13.38 7.00
C GLU A 222 1.32 -12.76 8.16
N PHE A 223 1.49 -11.46 8.42
CA PHE A 223 0.68 -10.74 9.40
C PHE A 223 -0.68 -10.26 8.86
N GLY A 224 -1.06 -10.65 7.63
CA GLY A 224 -2.35 -10.31 7.02
C GLY A 224 -2.45 -8.84 6.58
N MET A 225 -1.33 -8.14 6.46
CA MET A 225 -1.27 -6.81 5.87
C MET A 225 -1.27 -6.93 4.34
N THR A 226 -2.02 -6.10 3.64
CA THR A 226 -2.17 -6.16 2.17
C THR A 226 -1.66 -4.93 1.46
N GLY A 227 -0.99 -4.05 2.19
CA GLY A 227 -0.30 -2.88 1.63
C GLY A 227 1.07 -2.71 2.25
N LYS A 228 1.96 -2.01 1.55
CA LYS A 228 3.29 -1.66 2.02
C LYS A 228 3.74 -0.31 1.50
N ILE A 229 4.33 0.50 2.37
CA ILE A 229 4.94 1.77 1.98
C ILE A 229 6.21 1.48 1.18
N CYS A 230 6.36 2.13 0.03
CA CYS A 230 7.52 2.10 -0.83
C CYS A 230 8.24 3.46 -0.80
N LEU A 231 9.57 3.45 -0.83
CA LEU A 231 10.40 4.66 -0.80
C LEU A 231 10.97 5.02 -2.18
N THR A 232 10.92 4.07 -3.12
CA THR A 232 11.37 4.28 -4.51
C THR A 232 10.43 3.58 -5.49
N PRO A 233 10.28 4.10 -6.72
CA PRO A 233 9.47 3.45 -7.75
C PRO A 233 9.87 1.99 -8.02
N GLY A 234 11.16 1.68 -7.97
CA GLY A 234 11.67 0.32 -8.20
C GLY A 234 11.20 -0.73 -7.18
N GLN A 235 10.77 -0.31 -5.99
CA GLN A 235 10.22 -1.23 -4.98
C GLN A 235 8.79 -1.67 -5.29
N CYS A 236 8.02 -0.86 -6.03
CA CYS A 236 6.58 -1.05 -6.18
C CYS A 236 6.22 -2.36 -6.91
N ALA A 237 6.93 -2.68 -7.98
CA ALA A 237 6.70 -3.92 -8.73
C ALA A 237 6.84 -5.16 -7.85
N GLN A 238 7.94 -5.24 -7.10
CA GLN A 238 8.24 -6.38 -6.22
C GLN A 238 7.25 -6.46 -5.03
N VAL A 239 6.83 -5.32 -4.48
CA VAL A 239 5.80 -5.28 -3.43
C VAL A 239 4.46 -5.75 -3.99
N ASN A 240 4.07 -5.30 -5.20
CA ASN A 240 2.84 -5.72 -5.85
C ASN A 240 2.84 -7.23 -6.09
N GLU A 241 3.93 -7.80 -6.58
CA GLU A 241 4.08 -9.24 -6.75
C GLU A 241 3.95 -9.99 -5.42
N GLY A 242 4.73 -9.60 -4.40
CA GLY A 242 4.75 -10.29 -3.10
C GLY A 242 3.46 -10.15 -2.26
N LEU A 243 2.57 -9.20 -2.59
CA LEU A 243 1.26 -9.03 -1.95
C LEU A 243 0.08 -9.47 -2.83
N SER A 244 0.37 -10.05 -3.99
CA SER A 244 -0.63 -10.66 -4.89
C SER A 244 -0.74 -12.16 -4.64
N PRO A 245 -1.86 -12.78 -5.03
CA PRO A 245 -1.95 -14.23 -5.07
C PRO A 245 -0.88 -14.83 -6.00
N SER A 246 -0.19 -15.86 -5.53
CA SER A 246 0.76 -16.60 -6.35
C SER A 246 0.04 -17.47 -7.38
N GLN A 247 0.78 -17.92 -8.42
CA GLN A 247 0.23 -18.84 -9.42
C GLN A 247 -0.23 -20.16 -8.78
N ASP A 248 0.51 -20.68 -7.83
CA ASP A 248 0.14 -21.91 -7.11
C ASP A 248 -1.18 -21.74 -6.35
N GLU A 249 -1.38 -20.56 -5.72
CA GLU A 249 -2.63 -20.27 -5.02
C GLU A 249 -3.80 -20.12 -6.00
N ILE A 250 -3.60 -19.50 -7.14
CA ILE A 250 -4.62 -19.35 -8.19
C ILE A 250 -4.98 -20.72 -8.76
N THR A 251 -3.98 -21.56 -9.08
CA THR A 251 -4.18 -22.91 -9.55
C THR A 251 -4.94 -23.74 -8.52
N TRP A 252 -4.51 -23.72 -7.27
CA TRP A 252 -5.21 -24.41 -6.19
C TRP A 252 -6.68 -23.96 -6.06
N ALA A 253 -6.96 -22.66 -6.16
CA ALA A 253 -8.31 -22.14 -6.02
C ALA A 253 -9.23 -22.59 -7.19
N ARG A 254 -8.70 -22.65 -8.41
CA ARG A 254 -9.42 -23.16 -9.59
C ARG A 254 -9.70 -24.67 -9.47
N GLU A 255 -8.67 -25.46 -9.13
CA GLU A 255 -8.79 -26.90 -8.94
C GLU A 255 -9.80 -27.23 -7.83
N PHE A 256 -9.74 -26.48 -6.72
CA PHE A 256 -10.69 -26.63 -5.62
C PHE A 256 -12.14 -26.42 -6.08
N PHE A 257 -12.44 -25.38 -6.84
CA PHE A 257 -13.80 -25.16 -7.33
C PHE A 257 -14.23 -26.21 -8.36
N ALA A 258 -13.33 -26.64 -9.26
CA ALA A 258 -13.61 -27.69 -10.21
C ALA A 258 -13.92 -29.05 -9.53
N GLU A 259 -13.24 -29.37 -8.43
CA GLU A 259 -13.51 -30.54 -7.60
C GLU A 259 -14.82 -30.40 -6.84
N PHE A 260 -15.04 -29.24 -6.20
CA PHE A 260 -16.24 -28.96 -5.42
C PHE A 260 -17.52 -29.05 -6.29
N GLU A 261 -17.52 -28.53 -7.51
CA GLU A 261 -18.63 -28.64 -8.46
C GLU A 261 -18.84 -30.07 -8.93
N ARG A 262 -17.74 -30.80 -9.25
CA ARG A 262 -17.80 -32.21 -9.68
C ARG A 262 -18.41 -33.10 -8.61
N ASP A 263 -18.21 -32.74 -7.36
CA ASP A 263 -18.72 -33.43 -6.18
C ASP A 263 -20.15 -33.01 -5.77
N GLY A 264 -20.81 -32.17 -6.58
CA GLY A 264 -22.20 -31.77 -6.41
C GLY A 264 -22.40 -30.37 -5.82
N GLY A 265 -21.34 -29.63 -5.50
CA GLY A 265 -21.41 -28.23 -5.03
C GLY A 265 -22.04 -28.02 -3.65
N GLU A 266 -22.14 -29.09 -2.86
CA GLU A 266 -22.77 -29.03 -1.54
C GLU A 266 -21.72 -28.99 -0.40
N ILE A 267 -22.02 -28.20 0.64
CA ILE A 267 -21.20 -28.13 1.86
C ILE A 267 -21.39 -29.41 2.64
N ARG A 268 -20.32 -30.19 2.84
CA ARG A 268 -20.35 -31.49 3.51
C ARG A 268 -19.81 -31.48 4.93
N ASN A 269 -18.94 -30.52 5.21
CA ASN A 269 -18.28 -30.40 6.51
C ASN A 269 -17.84 -28.97 6.85
N GLY A 270 -17.42 -28.74 8.10
CA GLY A 270 -17.05 -27.42 8.60
C GLY A 270 -15.79 -26.82 7.96
N SER A 271 -15.00 -27.61 7.19
CA SER A 271 -13.82 -27.08 6.49
C SER A 271 -14.14 -26.51 5.10
N ASP A 272 -15.31 -26.81 4.55
CA ASP A 272 -15.66 -26.37 3.19
C ASP A 272 -15.88 -24.86 3.11
N LEU A 273 -16.59 -24.28 4.07
CA LEU A 273 -16.83 -22.83 4.10
C LEU A 273 -15.53 -21.98 4.13
N PRO A 274 -14.55 -22.27 5.01
CA PRO A 274 -13.28 -21.56 5.00
C PRO A 274 -12.50 -21.72 3.69
N ARG A 275 -12.53 -22.92 3.08
CA ARG A 275 -11.85 -23.20 1.81
C ARG A 275 -12.50 -22.46 0.65
N ILE A 276 -13.84 -22.46 0.57
CA ILE A 276 -14.60 -21.68 -0.41
C ILE A 276 -14.25 -20.20 -0.28
N ALA A 277 -14.31 -19.65 0.94
CA ALA A 277 -14.00 -18.25 1.17
C ALA A 277 -12.57 -17.89 0.77
N ARG A 278 -11.59 -18.77 1.06
CA ARG A 278 -10.20 -18.58 0.65
C ARG A 278 -10.04 -18.60 -0.87
N ALA A 279 -10.60 -19.61 -1.55
CA ALA A 279 -10.50 -19.76 -3.00
C ALA A 279 -11.18 -18.58 -3.73
N THR A 280 -12.38 -18.17 -3.28
CA THR A 280 -13.08 -17.00 -3.81
C THR A 280 -12.21 -15.74 -3.70
N LYS A 281 -11.65 -15.49 -2.50
CA LYS A 281 -10.78 -14.33 -2.29
C LYS A 281 -9.57 -14.30 -3.21
N ILE A 282 -8.90 -15.45 -3.40
CA ILE A 282 -7.74 -15.57 -4.28
C ILE A 282 -8.12 -15.21 -5.72
N LEU A 283 -9.19 -15.78 -6.25
CA LEU A 283 -9.62 -15.54 -7.64
C LEU A 283 -10.13 -14.10 -7.84
N ASP A 284 -10.81 -13.51 -6.85
CA ASP A 284 -11.25 -12.12 -6.92
C ASP A 284 -10.06 -11.15 -6.91
N LEU A 285 -9.04 -11.39 -6.09
CA LEU A 285 -7.82 -10.60 -6.08
C LEU A 285 -7.05 -10.75 -7.40
N ALA A 286 -6.88 -11.97 -7.91
CA ALA A 286 -6.22 -12.21 -9.19
C ALA A 286 -6.91 -11.43 -10.32
N ARG A 287 -8.24 -11.47 -10.37
CA ARG A 287 -9.04 -10.71 -11.34
C ARG A 287 -8.86 -9.20 -11.16
N SER A 288 -8.91 -8.71 -9.92
CA SER A 288 -8.79 -7.28 -9.61
C SER A 288 -7.42 -6.72 -9.95
N TYR A 289 -6.38 -7.54 -9.88
CA TYR A 289 -5.01 -7.16 -10.24
C TYR A 289 -4.67 -7.46 -11.71
N GLY A 290 -5.61 -8.00 -12.49
CA GLY A 290 -5.40 -8.34 -13.90
C GLY A 290 -4.39 -9.46 -14.09
N ILE A 291 -4.19 -10.35 -13.09
CA ILE A 291 -3.24 -11.46 -13.16
C ILE A 291 -3.79 -12.53 -14.08
N THR A 292 -3.08 -12.78 -15.18
CA THR A 292 -3.41 -13.81 -16.20
C THR A 292 -2.43 -14.97 -16.13
N GLU A 293 -2.74 -16.09 -16.77
CA GLU A 293 -1.83 -17.25 -16.83
C GLU A 293 -0.50 -16.91 -17.52
N SER A 294 -0.52 -15.99 -18.49
CA SER A 294 0.66 -15.58 -19.24
C SER A 294 1.66 -14.75 -18.44
N ASP A 295 1.25 -14.13 -17.34
CA ASP A 295 2.14 -13.27 -16.53
C ASP A 295 3.23 -14.06 -15.79
N TYR A 296 3.15 -15.39 -15.77
CA TYR A 296 4.05 -16.27 -15.03
C TYR A 296 4.82 -17.27 -15.91
N ASP A 297 4.49 -17.36 -17.22
CA ASP A 297 5.21 -18.25 -18.13
C ASP A 297 6.63 -17.76 -18.50
N ASP A 298 6.94 -16.50 -18.22
CA ASP A 298 8.23 -15.88 -18.51
C ASP A 298 9.26 -15.97 -17.35
N ASP A 299 8.94 -16.63 -16.22
CA ASP A 299 9.89 -16.78 -15.12
C ASP A 299 10.83 -17.98 -15.38
N PRO A 300 12.15 -17.76 -15.62
CA PRO A 300 13.10 -18.82 -15.94
C PRO A 300 13.33 -19.84 -14.81
N VAL A 301 12.76 -19.60 -13.61
CA VAL A 301 12.86 -20.53 -12.47
C VAL A 301 11.89 -21.72 -12.61
N HIS A 302 10.88 -21.64 -13.48
CA HIS A 302 9.84 -22.65 -13.68
C HIS A 302 9.95 -23.39 -15.03
N ALA A 303 11.08 -23.27 -15.75
CA ALA A 303 11.29 -24.08 -16.94
C ALA A 303 11.32 -25.57 -16.54
N PRO A 304 10.49 -26.44 -17.14
CA PRO A 304 10.53 -27.87 -16.86
C PRO A 304 11.91 -28.41 -17.20
N ALA A 305 12.49 -29.19 -16.28
CA ALA A 305 13.77 -29.85 -16.50
C ALA A 305 13.72 -30.63 -17.83
N PRO A 306 14.77 -30.57 -18.69
CA PRO A 306 14.78 -31.30 -19.93
C PRO A 306 14.57 -32.79 -19.64
N SER A 307 13.55 -33.36 -20.27
CA SER A 307 13.25 -34.80 -20.20
C SER A 307 14.45 -35.56 -20.76
N ASP A 308 15.20 -36.26 -19.90
CA ASP A 308 16.19 -37.22 -20.31
C ASP A 308 15.48 -38.39 -21.03
N THR A 309 15.42 -38.26 -22.35
CA THR A 309 15.14 -39.39 -23.22
C THR A 309 16.40 -40.23 -23.32
N HIS A 310 16.59 -41.17 -22.39
CA HIS A 310 17.46 -42.31 -22.62
C HIS A 310 16.72 -43.36 -23.40
N HIS A 311 17.06 -43.41 -24.70
CA HIS A 311 16.86 -44.61 -25.49
C HIS A 311 17.82 -45.71 -24.98
N PHE A 312 17.24 -46.79 -24.55
CA PHE A 312 17.71 -48.16 -24.83
C PHE A 312 16.52 -49.11 -25.00
#